data_c4ee5b0475190305eaccb3c273713c76
#
_entry.id   c4ee5b0475190305eaccb3c273713c76
#
_cell.length_a   1.000
_cell.length_b   1.000
_cell.length_c   1.000
_cell.angle_alpha   90.00
_cell.angle_beta   90.00
_cell.angle_gamma   90.00
#
_symmetry.space_group_name_H-M   'P 1'
#
loop_
_entity.id
_entity.type
_entity.pdbx_description
1 polymer ?
#
loop_
_entity_poly.entity_id
_entity_poly.type
_entity_poly.pdbx_seq_one_letter_code
_entity_poly.pdbx_strand_id
1 'polypeptide(L)'
;MSNDSEKPDYGIDAPGVIRNLIVSGIAVLLLGWFVPSLTIGPVTLILGRMSIWPGISLILAGVLMIVYAKVGKFRHRDRMLKMVDWRGDETVLDVGTGRGLLMIAAAKKLKSGKSVGIDIWSKKDLSGNAMDKTLRNAEIEGVRDRVDVQNGDATAMKFADGSFDVVLSNLCIHNIPSRAGRDQACREIVRVLKPGGKAVISDFIHTADYVRAFKSAGAEATRGGMELLFTFPPLRIVEVRKVATNKSTVCRLHRGVSLNTTPQEQAVSPPSAVVPNRFPALSLTSEPTG
;
A
#
# COMPACT_ATOMS: atom_id res chain seq x y z
N MET A 1 -15.12 -36.47 20.48
CA MET A 1 -14.69 -35.09 20.79
C MET A 1 -14.71 -34.35 19.45
N SER A 2 -15.71 -33.51 19.24
CA SER A 2 -15.86 -32.69 18.02
C SER A 2 -14.69 -31.71 17.98
N ASN A 3 -13.82 -31.91 17.00
CA ASN A 3 -12.76 -30.99 16.69
C ASN A 3 -13.46 -29.75 16.05
N ASP A 4 -13.85 -28.79 16.88
CA ASP A 4 -14.30 -27.48 16.40
C ASP A 4 -13.10 -26.89 15.66
N SER A 5 -13.10 -27.01 14.33
CA SER A 5 -12.02 -26.48 13.51
C SER A 5 -11.93 -24.99 13.75
N GLU A 6 -10.85 -24.57 14.35
CA GLU A 6 -10.57 -23.14 14.63
C GLU A 6 -10.74 -22.34 13.32
N LYS A 7 -11.51 -21.26 13.39
CA LYS A 7 -11.77 -20.39 12.22
C LYS A 7 -10.73 -19.28 12.14
N PRO A 8 -10.27 -18.92 10.92
CA PRO A 8 -9.33 -17.82 10.76
C PRO A 8 -9.98 -16.51 11.21
N ASP A 9 -9.21 -15.70 11.93
CA ASP A 9 -9.65 -14.39 12.40
C ASP A 9 -8.85 -13.28 11.71
N TYR A 10 -9.51 -12.57 10.80
CA TYR A 10 -8.92 -11.46 10.04
C TYR A 10 -9.11 -10.09 10.70
N GLY A 11 -9.50 -10.04 11.97
CA GLY A 11 -9.61 -8.80 12.74
C GLY A 11 -10.74 -7.87 12.31
N ILE A 12 -10.79 -6.73 12.99
CA ILE A 12 -11.70 -5.61 12.70
C ILE A 12 -10.85 -4.41 12.29
N ASP A 13 -11.14 -3.85 11.12
CA ASP A 13 -10.46 -2.68 10.60
C ASP A 13 -10.83 -1.43 11.42
N ALA A 14 -9.86 -0.59 11.76
CA ALA A 14 -9.99 0.67 12.50
C ALA A 14 -10.93 0.60 13.74
N PRO A 15 -10.71 -0.31 14.72
CA PRO A 15 -11.65 -0.54 15.82
C PRO A 15 -11.86 0.72 16.69
N GLY A 16 -10.85 1.58 16.81
CA GLY A 16 -10.97 2.84 17.54
C GLY A 16 -11.91 3.84 16.84
N VAL A 17 -11.92 3.87 15.52
CA VAL A 17 -12.83 4.72 14.72
C VAL A 17 -14.27 4.24 14.92
N ILE A 18 -14.53 2.94 14.81
CA ILE A 18 -15.86 2.35 15.02
C ILE A 18 -16.39 2.71 16.40
N ARG A 19 -15.59 2.48 17.44
CA ARG A 19 -15.96 2.83 18.82
C ARG A 19 -16.31 4.31 18.94
N ASN A 20 -15.44 5.18 18.42
CA ASN A 20 -15.64 6.63 18.55
C ASN A 20 -16.90 7.10 17.80
N LEU A 21 -17.18 6.56 16.61
CA LEU A 21 -18.40 6.87 15.87
C LEU A 21 -19.65 6.49 16.68
N ILE A 22 -19.70 5.28 17.22
CA ILE A 22 -20.87 4.80 17.98
C ILE A 22 -21.03 5.61 19.28
N VAL A 23 -19.94 5.81 20.06
CA VAL A 23 -19.97 6.56 21.31
C VAL A 23 -20.37 8.01 21.06
N SER A 24 -19.79 8.67 20.06
CA SER A 24 -20.16 10.05 19.69
C SER A 24 -21.61 10.15 19.23
N GLY A 25 -22.10 9.19 18.45
CA GLY A 25 -23.49 9.17 18.01
C GLY A 25 -24.46 9.04 19.20
N ILE A 26 -24.17 8.15 20.14
CA ILE A 26 -24.95 8.01 21.40
C ILE A 26 -24.88 9.31 22.21
N ALA A 27 -23.69 9.90 22.38
CA ALA A 27 -23.53 11.14 23.14
C ALA A 27 -24.34 12.31 22.53
N VAL A 28 -24.36 12.43 21.19
CA VAL A 28 -25.15 13.44 20.47
C VAL A 28 -26.66 13.23 20.71
N LEU A 29 -27.14 11.99 20.68
CA LEU A 29 -28.56 11.70 20.95
C LEU A 29 -28.93 11.98 22.42
N LEU A 30 -28.09 11.60 23.36
CA LEU A 30 -28.30 11.87 24.79
C LEU A 30 -28.28 13.37 25.09
N LEU A 31 -27.38 14.13 24.48
CA LEU A 31 -27.36 15.58 24.61
C LEU A 31 -28.70 16.18 24.16
N GLY A 32 -29.21 15.80 23.00
CA GLY A 32 -30.51 16.28 22.54
C GLY A 32 -31.70 15.81 23.39
N TRP A 33 -31.59 14.65 24.02
CA TRP A 33 -32.60 14.15 24.95
C TRP A 33 -32.64 14.94 26.26
N PHE A 34 -31.47 15.15 26.92
CA PHE A 34 -31.40 15.84 28.20
C PHE A 34 -31.46 17.35 28.09
N VAL A 35 -31.03 17.93 26.96
CA VAL A 35 -31.06 19.36 26.68
C VAL A 35 -31.87 19.59 25.40
N PRO A 36 -33.23 19.46 25.47
CA PRO A 36 -34.05 19.49 24.26
C PRO A 36 -34.05 20.86 23.57
N SER A 37 -33.80 21.92 24.30
CA SER A 37 -33.67 23.28 23.75
C SER A 37 -32.65 24.10 24.52
N LEU A 38 -31.97 25.00 23.82
CA LEU A 38 -31.01 25.94 24.39
C LEU A 38 -31.36 27.36 23.87
N THR A 39 -31.68 28.27 24.78
CA THR A 39 -31.98 29.67 24.42
C THR A 39 -30.76 30.54 24.74
N ILE A 40 -30.24 31.24 23.74
CA ILE A 40 -29.13 32.20 23.84
C ILE A 40 -29.61 33.55 23.27
N GLY A 41 -29.90 34.47 24.13
CA GLY A 41 -30.49 35.76 23.72
C GLY A 41 -31.84 35.55 23.00
N PRO A 42 -32.06 36.14 21.79
CA PRO A 42 -33.30 35.98 21.04
C PRO A 42 -33.40 34.63 20.26
N VAL A 43 -32.36 33.79 20.28
CA VAL A 43 -32.28 32.54 19.49
C VAL A 43 -32.51 31.31 20.36
N THR A 44 -33.50 30.48 19.98
CA THR A 44 -33.72 29.16 20.61
C THR A 44 -33.33 28.05 19.64
N LEU A 45 -32.33 27.26 20.03
CA LEU A 45 -31.91 26.06 19.31
C LEU A 45 -32.67 24.83 19.84
N ILE A 46 -33.32 24.10 18.94
CA ILE A 46 -34.08 22.89 19.28
C ILE A 46 -33.12 21.69 19.14
N LEU A 47 -32.23 21.51 20.13
CA LEU A 47 -31.19 20.49 20.12
C LEU A 47 -31.74 19.07 20.01
N GLY A 48 -32.90 18.80 20.64
CA GLY A 48 -33.55 17.50 20.57
C GLY A 48 -33.82 17.02 19.14
N ARG A 49 -34.31 17.90 18.28
CA ARG A 49 -34.55 17.57 16.85
C ARG A 49 -33.28 17.62 16.03
N MET A 50 -32.37 18.55 16.34
CA MET A 50 -31.10 18.73 15.59
C MET A 50 -30.13 17.59 15.83
N SER A 51 -30.18 16.90 16.96
CA SER A 51 -29.28 15.79 17.29
C SER A 51 -29.66 14.45 16.65
N ILE A 52 -30.92 14.26 16.24
CA ILE A 52 -31.41 12.95 15.77
C ILE A 52 -30.64 12.44 14.57
N TRP A 53 -30.60 13.22 13.47
CA TRP A 53 -29.96 12.76 12.24
C TRP A 53 -28.44 12.63 12.37
N PRO A 54 -27.68 13.58 12.95
CA PRO A 54 -26.25 13.40 13.19
C PRO A 54 -25.95 12.20 14.07
N GLY A 55 -26.68 12.02 15.19
CA GLY A 55 -26.49 10.91 16.09
C GLY A 55 -26.73 9.55 15.44
N ILE A 56 -27.86 9.39 14.73
CA ILE A 56 -28.18 8.17 13.97
C ILE A 56 -27.15 7.93 12.86
N SER A 57 -26.72 8.96 12.13
CA SER A 57 -25.74 8.81 11.05
C SER A 57 -24.39 8.32 11.55
N LEU A 58 -23.91 8.81 12.70
CA LEU A 58 -22.66 8.36 13.31
C LEU A 58 -22.76 6.90 13.75
N ILE A 59 -23.85 6.51 14.40
CA ILE A 59 -24.08 5.10 14.82
C ILE A 59 -24.14 4.21 13.58
N LEU A 60 -24.93 4.59 12.56
CA LEU A 60 -25.07 3.84 11.33
C LEU A 60 -23.71 3.66 10.62
N ALA A 61 -22.89 4.71 10.56
CA ALA A 61 -21.54 4.62 10.01
C ALA A 61 -20.68 3.59 10.75
N GLY A 62 -20.70 3.60 12.09
CA GLY A 62 -20.01 2.60 12.91
C GLY A 62 -20.52 1.17 12.64
N VAL A 63 -21.84 0.97 12.54
CA VAL A 63 -22.45 -0.32 12.23
C VAL A 63 -22.05 -0.80 10.83
N LEU A 64 -22.09 0.07 9.82
CA LEU A 64 -21.67 -0.27 8.46
C LEU A 64 -20.19 -0.66 8.38
N MET A 65 -19.32 -0.04 9.17
CA MET A 65 -17.91 -0.47 9.28
C MET A 65 -17.79 -1.87 9.89
N ILE A 66 -18.62 -2.22 10.88
CA ILE A 66 -18.64 -3.58 11.44
C ILE A 66 -19.11 -4.59 10.38
N VAL A 67 -20.16 -4.27 9.62
CA VAL A 67 -20.66 -5.13 8.53
C VAL A 67 -19.58 -5.32 7.47
N TYR A 68 -18.88 -4.26 7.09
CA TYR A 68 -17.71 -4.37 6.20
C TYR A 68 -16.65 -5.31 6.78
N ALA A 69 -16.22 -5.10 8.02
CA ALA A 69 -15.18 -5.92 8.66
C ALA A 69 -15.57 -7.40 8.80
N LYS A 70 -16.85 -7.74 8.90
CA LYS A 70 -17.34 -9.13 9.08
C LYS A 70 -17.71 -9.82 7.77
N VAL A 71 -18.17 -9.09 6.78
CA VAL A 71 -18.73 -9.65 5.53
C VAL A 71 -18.15 -8.96 4.29
N GLY A 72 -18.18 -7.64 4.25
CA GLY A 72 -17.86 -6.88 3.06
C GLY A 72 -16.42 -7.07 2.58
N LYS A 73 -15.46 -7.10 3.51
CA LYS A 73 -14.03 -7.25 3.18
C LYS A 73 -13.70 -8.55 2.45
N PHE A 74 -14.42 -9.64 2.71
CA PHE A 74 -14.22 -10.91 2.01
C PHE A 74 -14.69 -10.84 0.55
N ARG A 75 -15.84 -10.22 0.32
CA ARG A 75 -16.34 -9.99 -1.05
C ARG A 75 -15.44 -9.04 -1.83
N HIS A 76 -14.97 -7.99 -1.17
CA HIS A 76 -14.04 -7.03 -1.77
C HIS A 76 -12.70 -7.68 -2.11
N ARG A 77 -12.13 -8.48 -1.19
CA ARG A 77 -10.95 -9.33 -1.44
C ARG A 77 -11.13 -10.20 -2.69
N ASP A 78 -12.25 -10.92 -2.77
CA ASP A 78 -12.51 -11.82 -3.88
C ASP A 78 -12.64 -11.07 -5.21
N ARG A 79 -13.21 -9.86 -5.18
CA ARG A 79 -13.23 -8.95 -6.33
C ARG A 79 -11.82 -8.54 -6.76
N MET A 80 -10.97 -8.12 -5.83
CA MET A 80 -9.58 -7.76 -6.13
C MET A 80 -8.82 -8.93 -6.77
N LEU A 81 -8.98 -10.14 -6.22
CA LEU A 81 -8.31 -11.34 -6.76
C LEU A 81 -8.82 -11.75 -8.14
N LYS A 82 -10.10 -11.50 -8.48
CA LYS A 82 -10.65 -11.74 -9.81
C LYS A 82 -10.07 -10.83 -10.90
N MET A 83 -9.40 -9.75 -10.52
CA MET A 83 -8.74 -8.84 -11.45
C MET A 83 -7.36 -9.34 -11.90
N VAL A 84 -6.87 -10.43 -11.32
CA VAL A 84 -5.59 -11.06 -11.64
C VAL A 84 -5.84 -12.36 -12.41
N ASP A 85 -5.14 -12.53 -13.53
CA ASP A 85 -5.15 -13.75 -14.34
C ASP A 85 -4.13 -14.73 -13.76
N TRP A 86 -4.60 -15.61 -12.85
CA TRP A 86 -3.76 -16.54 -12.10
C TRP A 86 -3.29 -17.73 -12.95
N ARG A 87 -1.98 -17.92 -13.05
CA ARG A 87 -1.35 -19.12 -13.64
C ARG A 87 -1.07 -20.18 -12.57
N GLY A 88 -0.84 -19.72 -11.30
CA GLY A 88 -0.53 -20.57 -10.16
C GLY A 88 0.97 -20.66 -9.81
N ASP A 89 1.83 -19.99 -10.56
CA ASP A 89 3.28 -19.94 -10.35
C ASP A 89 3.79 -18.53 -9.94
N GLU A 90 2.87 -17.59 -9.72
CA GLU A 90 3.20 -16.20 -9.42
C GLU A 90 3.94 -16.05 -8.09
N THR A 91 4.85 -15.09 -8.05
CA THR A 91 5.35 -14.49 -6.82
C THR A 91 4.50 -13.25 -6.51
N VAL A 92 3.75 -13.30 -5.41
CA VAL A 92 2.80 -12.28 -4.99
C VAL A 92 3.32 -11.51 -3.79
N LEU A 93 3.15 -10.19 -3.77
CA LEU A 93 3.40 -9.34 -2.60
C LEU A 93 2.08 -8.74 -2.11
N ASP A 94 1.80 -8.86 -0.84
CA ASP A 94 0.70 -8.16 -0.15
C ASP A 94 1.28 -7.06 0.76
N VAL A 95 1.05 -5.81 0.39
CA VAL A 95 1.58 -4.62 1.09
C VAL A 95 0.57 -4.15 2.13
N GLY A 96 0.96 -4.18 3.40
CA GLY A 96 0.05 -4.00 4.53
C GLY A 96 -0.80 -5.24 4.73
N THR A 97 -0.15 -6.40 4.82
CA THR A 97 -0.84 -7.70 4.84
C THR A 97 -1.77 -7.89 6.04
N GLY A 98 -1.54 -7.14 7.12
CA GLY A 98 -2.32 -7.24 8.34
C GLY A 98 -2.38 -8.67 8.85
N ARG A 99 -3.58 -9.20 9.01
CA ARG A 99 -3.80 -10.60 9.42
C ARG A 99 -3.91 -11.57 8.23
N GLY A 100 -3.40 -11.17 7.04
CA GLY A 100 -3.21 -12.04 5.88
C GLY A 100 -4.40 -12.18 4.94
N LEU A 101 -5.37 -11.26 4.97
CA LEU A 101 -6.62 -11.39 4.20
C LEU A 101 -6.38 -11.58 2.69
N LEU A 102 -5.55 -10.75 2.08
CA LEU A 102 -5.21 -10.83 0.65
C LEU A 102 -4.11 -11.88 0.40
N MET A 103 -3.04 -11.86 1.20
CA MET A 103 -1.91 -12.79 1.07
C MET A 103 -2.34 -14.25 1.07
N ILE A 104 -3.15 -14.66 2.07
CA ILE A 104 -3.64 -16.03 2.22
C ILE A 104 -4.60 -16.39 1.07
N ALA A 105 -5.48 -15.48 0.70
CA ALA A 105 -6.40 -15.72 -0.40
C ALA A 105 -5.69 -15.82 -1.76
N ALA A 106 -4.60 -15.05 -1.97
CA ALA A 106 -3.71 -15.22 -3.12
C ALA A 106 -2.97 -16.56 -3.08
N ALA A 107 -2.40 -16.95 -1.92
CA ALA A 107 -1.73 -18.23 -1.74
C ALA A 107 -2.60 -19.45 -2.12
N LYS A 108 -3.92 -19.36 -1.90
CA LYS A 108 -4.89 -20.39 -2.33
C LYS A 108 -5.03 -20.51 -3.85
N LYS A 109 -4.64 -19.48 -4.63
CA LYS A 109 -4.62 -19.51 -6.09
C LYS A 109 -3.33 -20.10 -6.65
N LEU A 110 -2.29 -20.22 -5.83
CA LEU A 110 -0.97 -20.66 -6.24
C LEU A 110 -0.83 -22.18 -6.12
N LYS A 111 -0.09 -22.78 -7.07
CA LYS A 111 0.30 -24.20 -7.08
C LYS A 111 1.78 -24.36 -6.72
N SER A 112 2.65 -23.61 -7.38
CA SER A 112 4.11 -23.59 -7.18
C SER A 112 4.64 -22.20 -6.81
N GLY A 113 3.82 -21.16 -6.91
CA GLY A 113 4.16 -19.78 -6.54
C GLY A 113 4.20 -19.56 -5.03
N LYS A 114 4.59 -18.34 -4.64
CA LYS A 114 4.62 -17.88 -3.24
C LYS A 114 3.92 -16.55 -3.05
N SER A 115 3.27 -16.38 -1.90
CA SER A 115 2.68 -15.12 -1.48
C SER A 115 3.43 -14.57 -0.28
N VAL A 116 4.01 -13.37 -0.44
CA VAL A 116 4.78 -12.67 0.60
C VAL A 116 3.92 -11.55 1.15
N GLY A 117 3.88 -11.40 2.47
CA GLY A 117 3.18 -10.32 3.14
C GLY A 117 4.16 -9.44 3.92
N ILE A 118 4.04 -8.12 3.78
CA ILE A 118 4.77 -7.15 4.60
C ILE A 118 3.82 -6.27 5.39
N ASP A 119 4.18 -5.95 6.63
CA ASP A 119 3.41 -5.05 7.49
C ASP A 119 4.33 -4.40 8.54
N ILE A 120 3.94 -3.24 9.06
CA ILE A 120 4.57 -2.56 10.20
C ILE A 120 3.88 -2.90 11.52
N TRP A 121 2.83 -3.72 11.50
CA TRP A 121 2.06 -4.27 12.63
C TRP A 121 1.37 -3.20 13.49
N SER A 122 0.80 -2.19 12.86
CA SER A 122 0.03 -1.16 13.55
C SER A 122 -1.28 -1.73 14.13
N LYS A 123 -1.39 -1.77 15.46
CA LYS A 123 -2.63 -2.20 16.16
C LYS A 123 -3.75 -1.16 16.09
N LYS A 124 -3.42 0.08 15.68
CA LYS A 124 -4.39 1.16 15.51
C LYS A 124 -5.26 0.90 14.27
N ASP A 125 -4.67 0.36 13.21
CA ASP A 125 -5.31 0.19 11.92
C ASP A 125 -6.10 -1.11 11.82
N LEU A 126 -5.64 -2.15 12.51
CA LEU A 126 -6.29 -3.46 12.55
C LEU A 126 -6.21 -4.06 13.96
N SER A 127 -7.35 -4.56 14.47
CA SER A 127 -7.40 -5.20 15.79
C SER A 127 -6.51 -6.44 15.86
N GLY A 128 -5.66 -6.50 16.88
CA GLY A 128 -4.75 -7.63 17.11
C GLY A 128 -3.77 -7.87 15.95
N ASN A 129 -3.36 -6.81 15.24
CA ASN A 129 -2.40 -6.89 14.14
C ASN A 129 -1.04 -7.36 14.67
N ALA A 130 -0.61 -8.56 14.24
CA ALA A 130 0.65 -9.17 14.64
C ALA A 130 0.99 -10.34 13.70
N MET A 131 2.28 -10.56 13.46
CA MET A 131 2.80 -11.57 12.55
C MET A 131 2.34 -13.00 12.93
N ASP A 132 2.36 -13.36 14.20
CA ASP A 132 1.92 -14.66 14.70
C ASP A 132 0.46 -14.96 14.35
N LYS A 133 -0.42 -13.94 14.40
CA LYS A 133 -1.82 -14.07 14.00
C LYS A 133 -1.99 -14.32 12.50
N THR A 134 -1.16 -13.67 11.70
CA THR A 134 -1.12 -13.89 10.24
C THR A 134 -0.69 -15.31 9.91
N LEU A 135 0.38 -15.77 10.55
CA LEU A 135 0.90 -17.14 10.38
C LEU A 135 -0.12 -18.18 10.86
N ARG A 136 -0.79 -17.93 12.00
CA ARG A 136 -1.85 -18.81 12.49
C ARG A 136 -3.02 -18.91 11.52
N ASN A 137 -3.47 -17.79 10.93
CA ASN A 137 -4.49 -17.82 9.89
C ASN A 137 -4.05 -18.64 8.66
N ALA A 138 -2.78 -18.52 8.26
CA ALA A 138 -2.24 -19.29 7.13
C ALA A 138 -2.20 -20.82 7.43
N GLU A 139 -1.92 -21.20 8.67
CA GLU A 139 -2.00 -22.60 9.12
C GLU A 139 -3.44 -23.13 9.05
N ILE A 140 -4.40 -22.40 9.65
CA ILE A 140 -5.82 -22.77 9.66
C ILE A 140 -6.37 -22.90 8.24
N GLU A 141 -5.92 -22.04 7.33
CA GLU A 141 -6.33 -22.00 5.93
C GLU A 141 -5.55 -22.98 5.01
N GLY A 142 -4.59 -23.75 5.58
CA GLY A 142 -3.83 -24.79 4.88
C GLY A 142 -2.89 -24.28 3.79
N VAL A 143 -2.33 -23.08 3.96
CA VAL A 143 -1.41 -22.44 2.99
C VAL A 143 -0.09 -21.97 3.61
N ARG A 144 0.25 -22.46 4.80
CA ARG A 144 1.44 -22.04 5.55
C ARG A 144 2.75 -22.24 4.76
N ASP A 145 2.81 -23.27 3.96
CA ASP A 145 3.93 -23.62 3.08
C ASP A 145 4.14 -22.66 1.90
N ARG A 146 3.11 -21.93 1.51
CA ARG A 146 3.10 -21.01 0.37
C ARG A 146 3.13 -19.53 0.76
N VAL A 147 3.22 -19.22 2.06
CA VAL A 147 3.28 -17.85 2.53
C VAL A 147 4.59 -17.56 3.25
N ASP A 148 5.07 -16.32 3.09
CA ASP A 148 6.16 -15.72 3.85
C ASP A 148 5.70 -14.38 4.41
N VAL A 149 5.97 -14.12 5.69
CA VAL A 149 5.50 -12.91 6.39
C VAL A 149 6.68 -12.19 6.99
N GLN A 150 6.83 -10.91 6.68
CA GLN A 150 8.00 -10.12 7.05
C GLN A 150 7.59 -8.77 7.64
N ASN A 151 8.47 -8.22 8.51
CA ASN A 151 8.41 -6.81 8.86
C ASN A 151 8.85 -5.97 7.66
N GLY A 152 8.04 -5.01 7.24
CA GLY A 152 8.39 -4.18 6.09
C GLY A 152 7.61 -2.89 6.01
N ASP A 153 8.32 -1.83 5.62
CA ASP A 153 7.75 -0.52 5.32
C ASP A 153 7.51 -0.41 3.81
N ALA A 154 6.29 -0.06 3.44
CA ALA A 154 5.89 0.13 2.04
C ALA A 154 6.71 1.23 1.32
N THR A 155 7.31 2.16 2.07
CA THR A 155 8.12 3.25 1.51
C THR A 155 9.58 2.87 1.25
N ALA A 156 10.04 1.71 1.77
CA ALA A 156 11.42 1.24 1.69
C ALA A 156 11.47 -0.30 1.71
N MET A 157 10.94 -0.93 0.67
CA MET A 157 10.83 -2.39 0.57
C MET A 157 12.21 -3.04 0.35
N LYS A 158 12.52 -4.07 1.14
CA LYS A 158 13.80 -4.80 1.07
C LYS A 158 13.80 -5.91 0.00
N PHE A 159 13.15 -5.69 -1.12
CA PHE A 159 13.12 -6.62 -2.25
C PHE A 159 13.88 -6.04 -3.44
N ALA A 160 14.45 -6.93 -4.26
CA ALA A 160 15.09 -6.52 -5.50
C ALA A 160 14.05 -5.99 -6.51
N ASP A 161 14.52 -5.23 -7.50
CA ASP A 161 13.70 -4.76 -8.60
C ASP A 161 13.12 -5.95 -9.38
N GLY A 162 11.85 -5.86 -9.74
CA GLY A 162 11.23 -6.90 -10.56
C GLY A 162 11.12 -8.27 -9.88
N SER A 163 10.87 -8.32 -8.57
CA SER A 163 10.73 -9.55 -7.80
C SER A 163 9.35 -10.21 -7.89
N PHE A 164 8.30 -9.41 -8.14
CA PHE A 164 6.91 -9.86 -8.00
C PHE A 164 6.14 -9.78 -9.31
N ASP A 165 5.37 -10.82 -9.60
CA ASP A 165 4.41 -10.86 -10.71
C ASP A 165 3.17 -10.03 -10.38
N VAL A 166 2.72 -10.12 -9.11
CA VAL A 166 1.50 -9.46 -8.61
C VAL A 166 1.81 -8.74 -7.30
N VAL A 167 1.31 -7.50 -7.17
CA VAL A 167 1.29 -6.76 -5.90
C VAL A 167 -0.15 -6.44 -5.53
N LEU A 168 -0.52 -6.74 -4.30
CA LEU A 168 -1.83 -6.47 -3.71
C LEU A 168 -1.67 -5.48 -2.56
N SER A 169 -2.66 -4.61 -2.33
CA SER A 169 -2.76 -3.80 -1.12
C SER A 169 -4.19 -3.34 -0.90
N ASN A 170 -4.69 -3.46 0.32
CA ASN A 170 -6.03 -2.98 0.70
C ASN A 170 -5.97 -2.23 2.01
N LEU A 171 -6.49 -1.00 2.02
CA LEU A 171 -6.59 -0.14 3.21
C LEU A 171 -5.23 0.04 3.95
N CYS A 172 -4.14 0.19 3.18
CA CYS A 172 -2.79 0.33 3.73
C CYS A 172 -2.16 1.69 3.43
N ILE A 173 -2.07 2.08 2.15
CA ILE A 173 -1.24 3.22 1.72
C ILE A 173 -1.76 4.55 2.29
N HIS A 174 -3.07 4.70 2.52
CA HIS A 174 -3.65 5.90 3.12
C HIS A 174 -3.14 6.18 4.54
N ASN A 175 -2.69 5.16 5.28
CA ASN A 175 -2.15 5.28 6.62
C ASN A 175 -0.76 5.94 6.65
N ILE A 176 -0.08 6.04 5.51
CA ILE A 176 1.19 6.77 5.40
C ILE A 176 0.88 8.28 5.47
N PRO A 177 1.35 9.01 6.52
CA PRO A 177 0.86 10.35 6.82
C PRO A 177 1.13 11.37 5.72
N SER A 178 2.35 11.36 5.14
CA SER A 178 2.75 12.34 4.14
C SER A 178 2.40 11.90 2.72
N ARG A 179 2.03 12.87 1.86
CA ARG A 179 1.85 12.62 0.43
C ARG A 179 3.12 12.07 -0.20
N ALA A 180 4.29 12.64 0.14
CA ALA A 180 5.58 12.17 -0.37
C ALA A 180 5.85 10.70 -0.01
N GLY A 181 5.48 10.27 1.20
CA GLY A 181 5.57 8.86 1.62
C GLY A 181 4.64 7.95 0.83
N ARG A 182 3.38 8.38 0.59
CA ARG A 182 2.44 7.62 -0.26
C ARG A 182 2.93 7.50 -1.71
N ASP A 183 3.45 8.60 -2.27
CA ASP A 183 4.05 8.60 -3.60
C ASP A 183 5.30 7.69 -3.64
N GLN A 184 6.09 7.64 -2.56
CA GLN A 184 7.24 6.73 -2.44
C GLN A 184 6.80 5.26 -2.39
N ALA A 185 5.76 4.92 -1.62
CA ALA A 185 5.20 3.57 -1.60
C ALA A 185 4.71 3.13 -3.00
N CYS A 186 4.08 4.03 -3.76
CA CYS A 186 3.69 3.76 -5.15
C CYS A 186 4.92 3.50 -6.05
N ARG A 187 6.01 4.27 -5.89
CA ARG A 187 7.27 4.03 -6.62
C ARG A 187 7.88 2.68 -6.27
N GLU A 188 7.91 2.32 -5.00
CA GLU A 188 8.42 1.04 -4.53
C GLU A 188 7.60 -0.13 -5.10
N ILE A 189 6.26 -0.02 -5.12
CA ILE A 189 5.40 -1.03 -5.76
C ILE A 189 5.77 -1.21 -7.24
N VAL A 190 5.97 -0.14 -8.00
CA VAL A 190 6.40 -0.23 -9.40
C VAL A 190 7.80 -0.82 -9.52
N ARG A 191 8.71 -0.45 -8.62
CA ARG A 191 10.10 -0.95 -8.62
C ARG A 191 10.12 -2.48 -8.48
N VAL A 192 9.41 -3.00 -7.47
CA VAL A 192 9.40 -4.44 -7.16
C VAL A 192 8.58 -5.28 -8.13
N LEU A 193 7.65 -4.68 -8.88
CA LEU A 193 6.93 -5.39 -9.95
C LEU A 193 7.86 -5.79 -11.09
N LYS A 194 7.69 -7.01 -11.60
CA LYS A 194 8.31 -7.47 -12.85
C LYS A 194 7.78 -6.66 -14.03
N PRO A 195 8.56 -6.51 -15.13
CA PRO A 195 8.01 -6.02 -16.40
C PRO A 195 6.78 -6.84 -16.82
N GLY A 196 5.67 -6.17 -17.12
CA GLY A 196 4.37 -6.80 -17.39
C GLY A 196 3.58 -7.21 -16.15
N GLY A 197 4.16 -7.10 -14.95
CA GLY A 197 3.50 -7.40 -13.68
C GLY A 197 2.33 -6.46 -13.37
N LYS A 198 1.42 -6.91 -12.53
CA LYS A 198 0.17 -6.22 -12.19
C LYS A 198 0.11 -5.88 -10.70
N ALA A 199 -0.34 -4.65 -10.36
CA ALA A 199 -0.76 -4.35 -9.00
C ALA A 199 -2.25 -4.03 -8.93
N VAL A 200 -2.89 -4.46 -7.84
CA VAL A 200 -4.29 -4.16 -7.51
C VAL A 200 -4.32 -3.54 -6.12
N ILE A 201 -4.55 -2.24 -6.09
CA ILE A 201 -4.49 -1.42 -4.88
C ILE A 201 -5.89 -0.91 -4.57
N SER A 202 -6.36 -1.08 -3.34
CA SER A 202 -7.68 -0.60 -2.93
C SER A 202 -7.60 0.32 -1.72
N ASP A 203 -8.30 1.45 -1.81
CA ASP A 203 -8.37 2.40 -0.73
C ASP A 203 -9.64 3.28 -0.84
N PHE A 204 -10.01 3.97 0.28
CA PHE A 204 -11.17 4.88 0.28
C PHE A 204 -10.78 6.34 -0.03
N ILE A 205 -9.53 6.70 0.15
CA ILE A 205 -9.01 8.06 -0.04
C ILE A 205 -7.70 8.03 -0.82
N HIS A 206 -7.28 9.15 -1.39
CA HIS A 206 -6.03 9.36 -2.13
C HIS A 206 -5.84 8.54 -3.42
N THR A 207 -6.80 7.73 -3.84
CA THR A 207 -6.67 6.85 -5.02
C THR A 207 -6.38 7.60 -6.33
N ALA A 208 -6.79 8.87 -6.46
CA ALA A 208 -6.41 9.72 -7.59
C ALA A 208 -4.93 10.13 -7.55
N ASP A 209 -4.39 10.35 -6.35
CA ASP A 209 -2.96 10.63 -6.15
C ASP A 209 -2.12 9.41 -6.48
N TYR A 210 -2.57 8.21 -6.08
CA TYR A 210 -1.89 6.96 -6.42
C TYR A 210 -1.76 6.77 -7.93
N VAL A 211 -2.84 7.02 -8.70
CA VAL A 211 -2.78 6.94 -10.17
C VAL A 211 -1.72 7.87 -10.74
N ARG A 212 -1.62 9.12 -10.23
CA ARG A 212 -0.57 10.05 -10.67
C ARG A 212 0.83 9.53 -10.31
N ALA A 213 1.02 9.05 -9.08
CA ALA A 213 2.30 8.53 -8.61
C ALA A 213 2.75 7.30 -9.40
N PHE A 214 1.86 6.34 -9.69
CA PHE A 214 2.12 5.17 -10.51
C PHE A 214 2.51 5.55 -11.93
N LYS A 215 1.77 6.48 -12.57
CA LYS A 215 2.09 6.97 -13.91
C LYS A 215 3.45 7.69 -13.94
N SER A 216 3.74 8.51 -12.93
CA SER A 216 5.04 9.18 -12.81
C SER A 216 6.20 8.20 -12.57
N ALA A 217 5.92 7.02 -12.03
CA ALA A 217 6.88 5.92 -11.87
C ALA A 217 7.02 5.03 -13.13
N GLY A 218 6.39 5.39 -14.26
CA GLY A 218 6.49 4.67 -15.53
C GLY A 218 5.58 3.46 -15.66
N ALA A 219 4.50 3.38 -14.87
CA ALA A 219 3.48 2.34 -14.98
C ALA A 219 2.19 2.89 -15.60
N GLU A 220 1.42 2.04 -16.26
CA GLU A 220 0.04 2.31 -16.59
C GLU A 220 -0.81 2.15 -15.33
N ALA A 221 -1.72 3.09 -15.09
CA ALA A 221 -2.60 3.02 -13.93
C ALA A 221 -3.99 3.56 -14.26
N THR A 222 -5.01 2.85 -13.84
CA THR A 222 -6.42 3.21 -13.99
C THR A 222 -7.14 3.13 -12.66
N ARG A 223 -8.10 4.03 -12.45
CA ARG A 223 -8.90 4.09 -11.24
C ARG A 223 -10.33 3.63 -11.55
N GLY A 224 -10.77 2.58 -10.89
CA GLY A 224 -12.12 2.04 -11.00
C GLY A 224 -13.20 2.92 -10.37
N GLY A 225 -14.45 2.55 -10.57
CA GLY A 225 -15.60 3.13 -9.92
C GLY A 225 -15.57 2.95 -8.39
N MET A 226 -16.43 3.69 -7.69
CA MET A 226 -16.62 3.57 -6.25
C MET A 226 -17.45 2.31 -5.94
N GLU A 227 -16.94 1.48 -5.03
CA GLU A 227 -17.70 0.35 -4.49
C GLU A 227 -18.56 0.85 -3.33
N LEU A 228 -19.88 0.81 -3.49
CA LEU A 228 -20.84 1.31 -2.49
C LEU A 228 -21.59 0.19 -1.77
N LEU A 229 -21.71 -0.97 -2.42
CA LEU A 229 -22.67 -1.98 -1.95
C LEU A 229 -22.12 -2.83 -0.80
N PHE A 230 -20.81 -3.15 -0.83
CA PHE A 230 -20.20 -4.06 0.12
C PHE A 230 -19.05 -3.45 0.91
N THR A 231 -18.73 -2.18 0.69
CA THR A 231 -17.63 -1.49 1.37
C THR A 231 -18.11 -0.25 2.10
N PHE A 232 -17.63 -0.09 3.34
CA PHE A 232 -17.82 1.14 4.09
C PHE A 232 -16.57 1.43 4.95
N PRO A 233 -15.93 2.59 4.77
CA PRO A 233 -16.23 3.61 3.75
C PRO A 233 -16.15 3.05 2.33
N PRO A 234 -16.76 3.73 1.34
CA PRO A 234 -16.71 3.30 -0.06
C PRO A 234 -15.29 3.21 -0.58
N LEU A 235 -14.90 2.05 -1.13
CA LEU A 235 -13.56 1.79 -1.65
C LEU A 235 -13.47 2.00 -3.16
N ARG A 236 -12.26 2.27 -3.63
CA ARG A 236 -11.91 2.30 -5.06
C ARG A 236 -10.67 1.47 -5.31
N ILE A 237 -10.71 0.69 -6.37
CA ILE A 237 -9.55 -0.09 -6.82
C ILE A 237 -8.79 0.71 -7.86
N VAL A 238 -7.48 0.73 -7.73
CA VAL A 238 -6.51 1.21 -8.72
C VAL A 238 -5.81 -0.01 -9.29
N GLU A 239 -5.98 -0.22 -10.59
CA GLU A 239 -5.22 -1.22 -11.34
C GLU A 239 -3.95 -0.59 -11.89
N VAL A 240 -2.84 -1.30 -11.75
CA VAL A 240 -1.53 -0.86 -12.21
C VAL A 240 -0.88 -1.98 -13.03
N ARG A 241 -0.28 -1.62 -14.15
CA ARG A 241 0.53 -2.54 -14.96
C ARG A 241 1.90 -1.92 -15.21
N LYS A 242 2.96 -2.61 -14.85
CA LYS A 242 4.31 -2.19 -15.20
C LYS A 242 4.55 -2.48 -16.67
N VAL A 243 4.89 -1.45 -17.45
CA VAL A 243 5.14 -1.59 -18.88
C VAL A 243 6.28 -2.56 -19.11
N ALA A 244 6.09 -3.54 -20.00
CA ALA A 244 7.17 -4.44 -20.40
C ALA A 244 8.23 -3.64 -21.17
N THR A 245 9.44 -3.58 -20.65
CA THR A 245 10.57 -2.96 -21.37
C THR A 245 10.89 -3.82 -22.57
N ASN A 246 10.50 -3.34 -23.76
CA ASN A 246 10.84 -4.02 -25.01
C ASN A 246 12.34 -3.78 -25.28
N LYS A 247 13.17 -4.78 -24.99
CA LYS A 247 14.63 -4.73 -25.23
C LYS A 247 15.01 -4.41 -26.68
N SER A 248 14.05 -4.45 -27.61
CA SER A 248 14.28 -4.16 -29.04
C SER A 248 14.42 -2.67 -29.36
N THR A 249 13.93 -1.76 -28.51
CA THR A 249 14.01 -0.31 -28.79
C THR A 249 15.38 0.27 -28.41
N VAL A 250 16.04 -0.26 -27.39
CA VAL A 250 17.38 0.21 -26.97
C VAL A 250 18.46 -0.20 -28.00
N CYS A 251 18.29 -1.33 -28.67
CA CYS A 251 19.24 -1.79 -29.68
C CYS A 251 19.15 -1.02 -31.01
N ARG A 252 18.05 -0.32 -31.31
CA ARG A 252 17.92 0.52 -32.52
C ARG A 252 18.54 1.90 -32.35
N LEU A 253 18.58 2.45 -31.16
CA LEU A 253 19.21 3.75 -30.92
C LEU A 253 20.73 3.71 -30.95
N HIS A 254 21.35 2.55 -30.76
CA HIS A 254 22.82 2.37 -30.86
C HIS A 254 23.28 1.97 -32.25
N ARG A 255 22.40 1.66 -33.22
CA ARG A 255 22.77 1.34 -34.61
C ARG A 255 22.55 2.50 -35.61
N GLY A 256 22.06 3.64 -35.15
CA GLY A 256 21.70 4.78 -36.00
C GLY A 256 22.77 5.88 -36.12
N VAL A 257 23.94 5.72 -35.49
CA VAL A 257 25.05 6.70 -35.68
C VAL A 257 26.22 5.98 -36.33
N SER A 258 26.10 5.71 -37.62
CA SER A 258 27.24 5.44 -38.47
C SER A 258 27.73 6.81 -39.00
N LEU A 259 28.73 7.35 -38.34
CA LEU A 259 29.46 8.50 -38.87
C LEU A 259 30.37 8.03 -40.00
N ASN A 260 29.98 8.29 -41.24
CA ASN A 260 30.87 8.37 -42.37
C ASN A 260 31.81 9.55 -42.14
N THR A 261 33.02 9.31 -41.73
CA THR A 261 34.12 10.28 -41.87
C THR A 261 35.33 9.55 -42.41
N THR A 262 35.64 9.85 -43.66
CA THR A 262 36.89 9.55 -44.35
C THR A 262 38.07 10.18 -43.60
N PRO A 263 39.21 9.50 -43.45
CA PRO A 263 40.38 10.07 -42.79
C PRO A 263 41.09 11.03 -43.73
N GLN A 264 41.24 12.28 -43.34
CA GLN A 264 42.22 13.18 -43.91
C GLN A 264 43.37 13.33 -42.91
N GLU A 265 44.49 12.82 -43.33
CA GLU A 265 45.80 12.85 -42.69
C GLU A 265 46.34 14.30 -42.66
N GLN A 266 46.53 14.88 -41.49
CA GLN A 266 47.44 16.03 -41.31
C GLN A 266 48.27 15.82 -40.05
N ALA A 267 49.56 15.64 -40.27
CA ALA A 267 50.61 15.56 -39.27
C ALA A 267 50.82 16.92 -38.57
N VAL A 268 50.78 16.93 -37.23
CA VAL A 268 51.30 18.04 -36.40
C VAL A 268 52.07 17.44 -35.21
N SER A 269 53.31 17.89 -35.11
CA SER A 269 54.34 17.50 -34.11
C SER A 269 53.96 17.82 -32.66
N PRO A 270 54.54 17.12 -31.67
CA PRO A 270 54.20 17.27 -30.25
C PRO A 270 54.91 18.47 -29.61
N PRO A 271 54.32 19.14 -28.64
CA PRO A 271 55.02 20.05 -27.75
C PRO A 271 55.45 19.35 -26.43
N SER A 272 56.54 19.85 -25.95
CA SER A 272 57.43 19.44 -24.88
C SER A 272 56.79 19.26 -23.49
N ALA A 273 57.44 18.39 -22.74
CA ALA A 273 57.20 18.08 -21.33
C ALA A 273 57.34 19.32 -20.41
N VAL A 274 56.44 19.45 -19.45
CA VAL A 274 56.62 20.30 -18.26
C VAL A 274 56.56 19.43 -17.02
N VAL A 275 57.59 19.56 -16.19
CA VAL A 275 57.96 18.83 -14.97
C VAL A 275 57.02 19.23 -13.81
N PRO A 276 56.67 18.31 -12.88
CA PRO A 276 55.75 18.58 -11.74
C PRO A 276 56.46 19.32 -10.61
N ASN A 277 55.77 20.27 -10.00
CA ASN A 277 56.23 20.97 -8.80
C ASN A 277 55.70 20.27 -7.53
N ARG A 278 56.61 20.20 -6.56
CA ARG A 278 56.55 19.48 -5.28
C ARG A 278 55.56 20.13 -4.29
N PHE A 279 54.94 19.27 -3.48
CA PHE A 279 54.31 19.61 -2.20
C PHE A 279 55.26 20.20 -1.17
N PRO A 280 54.79 20.92 -0.16
CA PRO A 280 55.30 20.76 1.17
C PRO A 280 54.26 20.14 2.12
N ALA A 281 54.77 19.18 2.89
CA ALA A 281 54.12 18.57 4.03
C ALA A 281 53.97 19.60 5.17
N LEU A 282 52.86 19.51 5.90
CA LEU A 282 52.72 20.12 7.21
C LEU A 282 52.32 19.06 8.24
N SER A 283 53.12 19.08 9.27
CA SER A 283 53.28 18.17 10.38
C SER A 283 52.06 18.10 11.32
N LEU A 284 51.90 16.90 11.86
CA LEU A 284 51.21 16.53 13.09
C LEU A 284 51.72 17.34 14.30
N THR A 285 50.82 17.79 15.15
CA THR A 285 51.07 17.90 16.60
C THR A 285 49.82 17.39 17.35
N SER A 286 50.15 16.51 18.24
CA SER A 286 49.28 15.80 19.20
C SER A 286 49.07 16.64 20.48
N GLU A 287 47.91 16.32 21.10
CA GLU A 287 47.61 16.25 22.55
C GLU A 287 47.23 17.50 23.36
N PRO A 288 46.75 17.23 24.61
CA PRO A 288 45.39 16.75 25.00
C PRO A 288 44.79 17.64 26.12
N THR A 289 43.75 17.09 26.78
CA THR A 289 43.19 17.42 28.13
C THR A 289 42.15 18.55 28.27
N GLY A 290 41.06 18.09 28.92
CA GLY A 290 40.05 18.89 29.56
C GLY A 290 38.71 18.15 29.65
#